data_901610fbb390db5683decb052c815212
#
_entry.id   901610fbb390db5683decb052c815212
#
_cell.length_a   1.000
_cell.length_b   1.000
_cell.length_c   1.000
_cell.angle_alpha   90.00
_cell.angle_beta   90.00
_cell.angle_gamma   90.00
#
_symmetry.space_group_name_H-M   'P 1'
#
loop_
_entity.id
_entity.type
_entity.pdbx_description
1 polymer ?
#
loop_
_entity_poly.entity_id
_entity_poly.type
_entity_poly.pdbx_seq_one_letter_code
_entity_poly.pdbx_strand_id
1 'polypeptide(L)'
;GTYDLSVNGHKIAGMSQRRRNGGTVIMLYLSVNGNQNARAQLIHDFYTVGLGHEENKWDFPDVDPGTMMNVGDLLPESLTIEAARQRFTKAAKAAGTTLAKQHLATLMKEPEFGAHLDFEAKRLSQHQPVF
;
A
#
# COMPACT_ATOMS: atom_id res chain seq x y z
N GLY A 1 -0.34 7.97 10.33
CA GLY A 1 -1.74 8.11 9.86
C GLY A 1 -2.67 7.13 10.57
N THR A 2 -3.95 7.36 10.48
CA THR A 2 -5.00 6.58 11.19
C THR A 2 -5.00 5.07 10.83
N TYR A 3 -4.50 4.74 9.65
CA TYR A 3 -4.47 3.36 9.14
C TYR A 3 -3.06 2.80 8.99
N ASP A 4 -2.11 3.40 9.70
CA ASP A 4 -0.74 2.93 9.71
C ASP A 4 -0.56 1.82 10.76
N LEU A 5 0.28 0.83 10.44
CA LEU A 5 0.77 -0.12 11.42
C LEU A 5 2.13 0.35 11.93
N SER A 6 2.25 0.41 13.25
CA SER A 6 3.48 0.88 13.90
C SER A 6 3.93 -0.10 14.98
N VAL A 7 5.24 -0.19 15.17
CA VAL A 7 5.88 -0.94 16.25
C VAL A 7 6.88 0.00 16.94
N ASN A 8 6.82 0.10 18.25
CA ASN A 8 7.69 0.98 19.04
C ASN A 8 7.72 2.44 18.54
N GLY A 9 6.57 2.95 18.08
CA GLY A 9 6.46 4.31 17.56
C GLY A 9 6.91 4.50 16.11
N HIS A 10 7.48 3.46 15.46
CA HIS A 10 7.91 3.54 14.07
C HIS A 10 6.90 2.86 13.15
N LYS A 11 6.56 3.53 12.07
CA LYS A 11 5.69 3.01 11.03
C LYS A 11 6.39 1.92 10.24
N ILE A 12 5.74 0.75 10.15
CA ILE A 12 6.20 -0.40 9.36
C ILE A 12 5.31 -0.67 8.14
N ALA A 13 4.08 -0.18 8.16
CA ALA A 13 3.13 -0.39 7.07
C ALA A 13 2.10 0.73 6.98
N GLY A 14 1.55 0.90 5.79
CA GLY A 14 0.36 1.69 5.53
C GLY A 14 -0.73 0.85 4.90
N MET A 15 -1.98 1.09 5.26
CA MET A 15 -3.10 0.32 4.79
C MET A 15 -4.24 1.22 4.32
N SER A 16 -4.90 0.83 3.25
CA SER A 16 -6.17 1.40 2.84
C SER A 16 -7.19 0.30 2.58
N GLN A 17 -8.45 0.62 2.77
CA GLN A 17 -9.55 -0.31 2.58
C GLN A 17 -10.70 0.35 1.82
N ARG A 18 -11.25 -0.36 0.85
CA ARG A 18 -12.46 0.04 0.16
C ARG A 18 -13.48 -1.09 0.20
N ARG A 19 -14.71 -0.75 0.57
CA ARG A 19 -15.85 -1.69 0.59
C ARG A 19 -16.89 -1.27 -0.44
N ARG A 20 -17.34 -2.22 -1.24
CA ARG A 20 -18.41 -2.00 -2.22
C ARG A 20 -19.10 -3.33 -2.57
N ASN A 21 -20.44 -3.33 -2.63
CA ASN A 21 -21.23 -4.48 -3.09
C ASN A 21 -20.90 -5.81 -2.41
N GLY A 22 -20.69 -5.80 -1.08
CA GLY A 22 -20.34 -7.01 -0.32
C GLY A 22 -18.87 -7.44 -0.45
N GLY A 23 -18.10 -6.80 -1.33
CA GLY A 23 -16.67 -7.00 -1.48
C GLY A 23 -15.84 -6.00 -0.66
N THR A 24 -14.67 -6.44 -0.24
CA THR A 24 -13.67 -5.59 0.42
C THR A 24 -12.33 -5.73 -0.27
N VAL A 25 -11.75 -4.61 -0.68
CA VAL A 25 -10.38 -4.55 -1.16
C VAL A 25 -9.51 -3.93 -0.07
N ILE A 26 -8.45 -4.61 0.29
CA ILE A 26 -7.44 -4.12 1.23
C ILE A 26 -6.13 -3.98 0.47
N MET A 27 -5.57 -2.78 0.46
CA MET A 27 -4.23 -2.52 -0.05
C MET A 27 -3.31 -2.26 1.14
N LEU A 28 -2.27 -3.07 1.26
CA LEU A 28 -1.27 -3.00 2.33
C LEU A 28 0.11 -2.83 1.70
N TYR A 29 0.79 -1.76 2.07
CA TYR A 29 2.23 -1.65 1.90
C TYR A 29 2.91 -2.06 3.21
N LEU A 30 3.81 -3.03 3.15
CA LEU A 30 4.63 -3.46 4.29
C LEU A 30 6.10 -3.25 3.96
N SER A 31 6.82 -2.50 4.78
CA SER A 31 8.25 -2.32 4.65
C SER A 31 8.98 -3.53 5.23
N VAL A 32 9.50 -4.40 4.36
CA VAL A 32 10.13 -5.66 4.78
C VAL A 32 11.62 -5.48 5.02
N ASN A 33 12.33 -4.90 4.06
CA ASN A 33 13.78 -4.68 4.09
C ASN A 33 14.17 -3.55 3.13
N GLY A 34 15.47 -3.24 3.10
CA GLY A 34 16.04 -2.20 2.25
C GLY A 34 16.36 -0.92 3.02
N ASN A 35 16.84 0.10 2.32
CA ASN A 35 17.19 1.38 2.94
C ASN A 35 15.94 2.24 3.15
N GLN A 36 15.30 2.07 4.30
CA GLN A 36 14.06 2.78 4.63
C GLN A 36 14.30 4.29 4.83
N ASN A 37 15.45 4.67 5.40
CA ASN A 37 15.80 6.08 5.57
C ASN A 37 15.93 6.79 4.22
N ALA A 38 16.60 6.18 3.24
CA ALA A 38 16.72 6.76 1.91
C ALA A 38 15.37 6.91 1.20
N ARG A 39 14.46 5.94 1.38
CA ARG A 39 13.09 6.06 0.83
C ARG A 39 12.31 7.19 1.50
N ALA A 40 12.37 7.26 2.82
CA ALA A 40 11.66 8.30 3.57
C ALA A 40 12.23 9.69 3.26
N GLN A 41 13.55 9.81 3.13
CA GLN A 41 14.19 11.05 2.72
C GLN A 41 13.76 11.47 1.31
N LEU A 42 13.70 10.54 0.36
CA LEU A 42 13.22 10.82 -1.00
C LEU A 42 11.79 11.38 -1.00
N ILE A 43 10.90 10.83 -0.17
CA ILE A 43 9.52 11.29 -0.05
C ILE A 43 9.48 12.68 0.61
N HIS A 44 10.26 12.88 1.66
CA HIS A 44 10.40 14.19 2.31
C HIS A 44 10.86 15.27 1.31
N ASP A 45 11.92 14.98 0.56
CA ASP A 45 12.48 15.89 -0.43
C ASP A 45 11.47 16.18 -1.56
N PHE A 46 10.72 15.16 -1.99
CA PHE A 46 9.67 15.33 -3.00
C PHE A 46 8.62 16.35 -2.57
N TYR A 47 8.10 16.27 -1.35
CA TYR A 47 7.13 17.24 -0.86
C TYR A 47 7.76 18.60 -0.60
N THR A 48 8.97 18.65 -0.09
CA THR A 48 9.70 19.91 0.15
C THR A 48 9.94 20.68 -1.16
N VAL A 49 10.40 19.97 -2.20
CA VAL A 49 10.62 20.57 -3.53
C VAL A 49 9.29 20.95 -4.19
N GLY A 50 8.29 20.08 -4.07
CA GLY A 50 6.96 20.30 -4.65
C GLY A 50 6.22 21.49 -4.07
N LEU A 51 6.36 21.73 -2.77
CA LEU A 51 5.80 22.92 -2.09
C LEU A 51 6.61 24.18 -2.38
N GLY A 52 7.92 24.05 -2.58
CA GLY A 52 8.81 25.20 -2.75
C GLY A 52 8.72 26.14 -1.53
N HIS A 53 8.25 27.37 -1.76
CA HIS A 53 8.01 28.36 -0.70
C HIS A 53 6.51 28.63 -0.49
N GLU A 54 5.64 27.80 -1.08
CA GLU A 54 4.20 27.98 -0.96
C GLU A 54 3.67 27.37 0.35
N GLU A 55 2.58 27.96 0.83
CA GLU A 55 1.83 27.42 1.94
C GLU A 55 1.22 26.06 1.57
N ASN A 56 1.28 25.07 2.48
CA ASN A 56 0.73 23.74 2.27
C ASN A 56 -0.82 23.75 2.29
N LYS A 57 -1.43 24.22 1.20
CA LYS A 57 -2.88 24.31 1.02
C LYS A 57 -3.54 22.92 0.82
N TRP A 58 -2.74 21.91 0.52
CA TRP A 58 -3.22 20.58 0.14
C TRP A 58 -3.06 19.56 1.25
N ASP A 59 -2.62 19.99 2.44
CA ASP A 59 -2.40 19.10 3.58
C ASP A 59 -1.42 17.96 3.29
N PHE A 60 -0.39 18.24 2.49
CA PHE A 60 0.66 17.25 2.23
C PHE A 60 1.33 16.84 3.55
N PRO A 61 1.66 15.55 3.70
CA PRO A 61 2.23 15.06 4.94
C PRO A 61 3.62 15.67 5.17
N ASP A 62 3.86 16.10 6.40
CA ASP A 62 5.21 16.38 6.90
C ASP A 62 5.89 15.04 7.20
N VAL A 63 6.77 14.63 6.30
CA VAL A 63 7.43 13.32 6.37
C VAL A 63 8.72 13.42 7.18
N ASP A 64 8.71 12.86 8.38
CA ASP A 64 9.92 12.64 9.16
C ASP A 64 10.55 11.28 8.82
N PRO A 65 11.74 11.27 8.17
CA PRO A 65 12.42 10.02 7.80
C PRO A 65 12.71 9.09 8.97
N GLY A 66 12.88 9.64 10.19
CA GLY A 66 13.16 8.86 11.39
C GLY A 66 11.98 8.05 11.93
N THR A 67 10.76 8.29 11.44
CA THR A 67 9.55 7.64 11.96
C THR A 67 9.19 6.32 11.26
N MET A 68 9.99 5.89 10.30
CA MET A 68 9.73 4.68 9.50
C MET A 68 10.83 3.64 9.69
N MET A 69 10.44 2.36 9.75
CA MET A 69 11.38 1.26 9.82
C MET A 69 10.90 0.05 9.02
N ASN A 70 11.80 -0.91 8.76
CA ASN A 70 11.42 -2.19 8.16
C ASN A 70 10.99 -3.18 9.25
N VAL A 71 10.04 -4.04 8.94
CA VAL A 71 9.68 -5.14 9.86
C VAL A 71 10.85 -6.13 10.04
N GLY A 72 11.71 -6.25 9.03
CA GLY A 72 12.91 -7.08 9.10
C GLY A 72 13.93 -6.60 10.16
N ASP A 73 13.98 -5.30 10.44
CA ASP A 73 14.87 -4.71 11.44
C ASP A 73 14.45 -5.08 12.88
N LEU A 74 13.23 -5.58 13.07
CA LEU A 74 12.70 -6.05 14.35
C LEU A 74 13.04 -7.52 14.66
N LEU A 75 13.61 -8.22 13.70
CA LEU A 75 13.87 -9.66 13.81
C LEU A 75 15.38 -9.92 13.96
N PRO A 76 15.76 -10.96 14.70
CA PRO A 76 17.16 -11.34 14.85
C PRO A 76 17.78 -11.90 13.56
N GLU A 77 16.93 -12.30 12.61
CA GLU A 77 17.32 -12.88 11.33
C GLU A 77 16.85 -11.98 10.18
N SER A 78 17.59 -11.97 9.08
CA SER A 78 17.20 -11.20 7.90
C SER A 78 15.87 -11.73 7.33
N LEU A 79 14.93 -10.83 7.05
CA LEU A 79 13.65 -11.16 6.48
C LEU A 79 13.64 -10.84 4.99
N THR A 80 13.42 -11.86 4.15
CA THR A 80 13.20 -11.65 2.71
C THR A 80 11.72 -11.36 2.43
N ILE A 81 11.44 -10.74 1.30
CA ILE A 81 10.05 -10.48 0.86
C ILE A 81 9.27 -11.80 0.75
N GLU A 82 9.90 -12.84 0.21
CA GLU A 82 9.27 -14.14 0.08
C GLU A 82 8.95 -14.78 1.44
N ALA A 83 9.88 -14.71 2.39
CA ALA A 83 9.64 -15.22 3.75
C ALA A 83 8.54 -14.42 4.46
N ALA A 84 8.48 -13.11 4.29
CA ALA A 84 7.39 -12.26 4.81
C ALA A 84 6.04 -12.68 4.23
N ARG A 85 5.96 -12.91 2.92
CA ARG A 85 4.76 -13.37 2.22
C ARG A 85 4.29 -14.74 2.72
N GLN A 86 5.21 -15.66 2.93
CA GLN A 86 4.90 -16.99 3.46
C GLN A 86 4.39 -16.92 4.90
N ARG A 87 5.02 -16.12 5.76
CA ARG A 87 4.56 -15.90 7.15
C ARG A 87 3.16 -15.29 7.18
N PHE A 88 2.90 -14.28 6.33
CA PHE A 88 1.57 -13.67 6.21
C PHE A 88 0.52 -14.69 5.77
N THR A 89 0.82 -15.48 4.73
CA THR A 89 -0.07 -16.52 4.22
C THR A 89 -0.39 -17.58 5.30
N LYS A 90 0.63 -17.99 6.06
CA LYS A 90 0.46 -18.94 7.16
C LYS A 90 -0.41 -18.36 8.28
N ALA A 91 -0.18 -17.10 8.66
CA ALA A 91 -0.98 -16.43 9.68
C ALA A 91 -2.44 -16.25 9.26
N ALA A 92 -2.69 -15.85 8.00
CA ALA A 92 -4.04 -15.73 7.47
C ALA A 92 -4.81 -17.04 7.49
N LYS A 93 -4.16 -18.16 7.08
CA LYS A 93 -4.76 -19.48 7.16
C LYS A 93 -5.04 -19.92 8.61
N ALA A 94 -4.11 -19.66 9.53
CA ALA A 94 -4.31 -19.98 10.95
C ALA A 94 -5.46 -19.16 11.57
N ALA A 95 -5.74 -17.98 11.05
CA ALA A 95 -6.90 -17.16 11.42
C ALA A 95 -8.22 -17.59 10.74
N GLY A 96 -8.24 -18.74 10.06
CA GLY A 96 -9.43 -19.29 9.42
C GLY A 96 -9.75 -18.72 8.04
N THR A 97 -8.83 -17.95 7.43
CA THR A 97 -9.04 -17.39 6.10
C THR A 97 -8.75 -18.42 5.02
N THR A 98 -9.70 -18.65 4.11
CA THR A 98 -9.46 -19.42 2.88
C THR A 98 -8.80 -18.49 1.86
N LEU A 99 -7.62 -18.87 1.39
CA LEU A 99 -6.88 -18.11 0.38
C LEU A 99 -7.00 -18.77 -0.99
N ALA A 100 -7.47 -18.02 -1.97
CA ALA A 100 -7.45 -18.40 -3.37
C ALA A 100 -6.46 -17.49 -4.12
N LYS A 101 -5.65 -18.08 -5.00
CA LYS A 101 -4.77 -17.32 -5.90
C LYS A 101 -5.47 -17.17 -7.23
N GLN A 102 -5.75 -15.92 -7.60
CA GLN A 102 -6.23 -15.58 -8.93
C GLN A 102 -5.20 -14.74 -9.67
N HIS A 103 -5.08 -14.94 -10.97
CA HIS A 103 -4.26 -14.12 -11.84
C HIS A 103 -5.12 -13.16 -12.62
N LEU A 104 -4.76 -11.89 -12.63
CA LEU A 104 -5.49 -10.85 -13.36
C LEU A 104 -5.70 -11.23 -14.84
N ALA A 105 -4.67 -11.80 -15.48
CA ALA A 105 -4.78 -12.27 -16.87
C ALA A 105 -5.84 -13.36 -17.09
N THR A 106 -6.20 -14.11 -16.05
CA THR A 106 -7.30 -15.09 -16.12
C THR A 106 -8.63 -14.39 -15.93
N LEU A 107 -8.75 -13.48 -14.97
CA LEU A 107 -9.96 -12.69 -14.74
C LEU A 107 -10.32 -11.84 -15.96
N MET A 108 -9.34 -11.25 -16.64
CA MET A 108 -9.58 -10.45 -17.85
C MET A 108 -10.17 -11.27 -19.02
N LYS A 109 -10.12 -12.59 -18.97
CA LYS A 109 -10.76 -13.45 -19.98
C LYS A 109 -12.22 -13.76 -19.66
N GLU A 110 -12.66 -13.43 -18.45
CA GLU A 110 -14.05 -13.58 -18.05
C GLU A 110 -14.88 -12.41 -18.61
N PRO A 111 -15.93 -12.67 -19.44
CA PRO A 111 -16.67 -11.60 -20.11
C PRO A 111 -17.26 -10.57 -19.16
N GLU A 112 -17.79 -11.00 -18.02
CA GLU A 112 -18.37 -10.10 -17.00
C GLU A 112 -17.30 -9.21 -16.37
N PHE A 113 -16.11 -9.74 -16.10
CA PHE A 113 -15.01 -8.96 -15.53
C PHE A 113 -14.51 -7.91 -16.53
N GLY A 114 -14.34 -8.30 -17.81
CA GLY A 114 -13.96 -7.40 -18.89
C GLY A 114 -14.95 -6.25 -19.05
N ALA A 115 -16.25 -6.55 -19.14
CA ALA A 115 -17.30 -5.55 -19.25
C ALA A 115 -17.34 -4.59 -18.06
N HIS A 116 -17.14 -5.09 -16.84
CA HIS A 116 -17.04 -4.25 -15.63
C HIS A 116 -15.82 -3.34 -15.65
N LEU A 117 -14.68 -3.86 -16.09
CA LEU A 117 -13.44 -3.07 -16.20
C LEU A 117 -13.60 -1.92 -17.19
N ASP A 118 -14.19 -2.19 -18.37
CA ASP A 118 -14.46 -1.18 -19.40
C ASP A 118 -15.44 -0.12 -18.90
N PHE A 119 -16.49 -0.52 -18.19
CA PHE A 119 -17.43 0.40 -17.58
C PHE A 119 -16.75 1.34 -16.57
N GLU A 120 -15.93 0.79 -15.66
CA GLU A 120 -15.24 1.61 -14.65
C GLU A 120 -14.14 2.48 -15.26
N ALA A 121 -13.43 2.00 -16.28
CA ALA A 121 -12.46 2.79 -17.03
C ALA A 121 -13.11 4.00 -17.72
N LYS A 122 -14.26 3.78 -18.37
CA LYS A 122 -15.05 4.86 -18.97
C LYS A 122 -15.56 5.85 -17.94
N ARG A 123 -16.05 5.37 -16.79
CA ARG A 123 -16.48 6.23 -15.69
C ARG A 123 -15.35 7.09 -15.14
N LEU A 124 -14.15 6.52 -14.96
CA LEU A 124 -12.98 7.25 -14.50
C LEU A 124 -12.56 8.33 -15.49
N SER A 125 -12.53 8.03 -16.80
CA SER A 125 -12.16 9.00 -17.83
C SER A 125 -13.10 10.23 -17.86
N GLN A 126 -14.36 10.07 -17.49
CA GLN A 126 -15.32 11.17 -17.39
C GLN A 126 -15.12 12.08 -16.17
N HIS A 127 -14.39 11.61 -15.16
CA HIS A 127 -14.18 12.35 -13.90
C HIS A 127 -12.73 12.85 -13.74
N GLN A 128 -11.83 12.51 -14.67
CA GLN A 128 -10.51 13.08 -14.66
C GLN A 128 -10.54 14.46 -15.31
N PRO A 129 -10.05 15.51 -14.60
CA PRO A 129 -9.85 16.79 -15.25
C PRO A 129 -8.80 16.60 -16.35
N VAL A 130 -9.13 17.08 -17.54
CA VAL A 130 -8.16 17.19 -18.64
C VAL A 130 -7.24 18.33 -18.23
N PHE A 131 -5.98 17.99 -17.86
CA PHE A 131 -4.92 18.96 -17.67
C PHE A 131 -4.36 19.39 -19.01
#